data_53e8c7a05d29d72c6564a7b5537a184b
#
_entry.id   53e8c7a05d29d72c6564a7b5537a184b
#
_cell.length_a   1.000
_cell.length_b   1.000
_cell.length_c   1.000
_cell.angle_alpha   90.00
_cell.angle_beta   90.00
_cell.angle_gamma   90.00
#
_symmetry.space_group_name_H-M   'P 1'
#
loop_
_entity.id
_entity.type
_entity.pdbx_description
1 polymer ?
#
loop_
_entity_poly.entity_id
_entity_poly.type
_entity_poly.pdbx_seq_one_letter_code
_entity_poly.pdbx_strand_id
1 'polypeptide(L)'
;MSVSNMKKVLFTVLIAATVSTGFAQTAKKVAPVKKTTASKTTVKPAPKPMAFKSNLDSASYALGLSTATSMKAGGINSVNYVLLLQGFKDAFAGKTPLITKEKAEKAINNMLNNLTQAKYAVQINEGKSFLENNKKQPGIQVTPSGLQYEVLTKGTGTSPVVTDTVLVHYKGSLLNGKEFDSSYKRNEPISFPLNGVIPGWTEGVQLMQPGSKYRFFIPYQLAYGERGAGGDIPPFSTLIFEVELLKVNGK
;
A
#
# COMPACT_ATOMS: atom_id res chain seq x y z
N MET A 1 32.88 -11.52 -0.79
CA MET A 1 32.30 -11.79 -2.13
C MET A 1 30.87 -11.38 -2.06
N SER A 2 30.66 -10.32 -2.48
CA SER A 2 30.18 -9.54 -3.63
C SER A 2 28.67 -9.38 -3.57
N VAL A 3 28.28 -8.21 -3.08
CA VAL A 3 26.96 -7.61 -3.23
C VAL A 3 26.88 -7.11 -4.67
N SER A 4 25.97 -7.59 -5.49
CA SER A 4 25.44 -6.86 -6.64
C SER A 4 24.28 -7.62 -7.25
N ASN A 5 23.07 -7.08 -7.14
CA ASN A 5 22.14 -7.05 -8.27
C ASN A 5 20.90 -6.23 -7.90
N MET A 6 21.08 -4.95 -8.02
CA MET A 6 19.97 -4.00 -8.09
C MET A 6 19.42 -4.07 -9.52
N LYS A 7 18.38 -4.89 -9.72
CA LYS A 7 17.73 -5.05 -11.02
C LYS A 7 17.01 -3.75 -11.40
N LYS A 8 17.54 -3.13 -12.45
CA LYS A 8 16.90 -2.06 -13.22
C LYS A 8 15.56 -2.59 -13.75
N VAL A 9 14.46 -2.03 -13.28
CA VAL A 9 13.13 -2.28 -13.85
C VAL A 9 13.03 -1.45 -15.13
N LEU A 10 13.27 -2.09 -16.25
CA LEU A 10 13.02 -1.55 -17.58
C LEU A 10 11.53 -1.71 -17.86
N PHE A 11 10.80 -0.59 -17.98
CA PHE A 11 9.40 -0.59 -18.38
C PHE A 11 9.31 -0.94 -19.87
N THR A 12 8.97 -2.19 -20.17
CA THR A 12 8.62 -2.61 -21.53
C THR A 12 7.14 -2.34 -21.75
N VAL A 13 6.82 -1.35 -22.56
CA VAL A 13 5.44 -1.08 -23.02
C VAL A 13 5.11 -2.07 -24.12
N LEU A 14 4.28 -3.05 -23.81
CA LEU A 14 3.71 -3.98 -24.80
C LEU A 14 2.40 -3.39 -25.32
N ILE A 15 2.38 -2.97 -26.58
CA ILE A 15 1.19 -2.52 -27.30
C ILE A 15 0.48 -3.76 -27.85
N ALA A 16 -0.67 -4.12 -27.25
CA ALA A 16 -1.59 -5.07 -27.84
C ALA A 16 -2.78 -4.30 -28.44
N ALA A 17 -2.88 -4.27 -29.76
CA ALA A 17 -4.03 -3.75 -30.47
C ALA A 17 -5.11 -4.83 -30.56
N THR A 18 -6.28 -4.60 -29.97
CA THR A 18 -7.48 -5.40 -30.22
C THR A 18 -8.52 -4.56 -30.95
N VAL A 19 -8.85 -5.00 -32.15
CA VAL A 19 -9.97 -4.52 -32.98
C VAL A 19 -11.26 -5.05 -32.38
N SER A 20 -12.24 -4.21 -32.07
CA SER A 20 -13.60 -4.65 -31.76
C SER A 20 -14.61 -4.03 -32.70
N THR A 21 -15.37 -4.94 -33.28
CA THR A 21 -16.46 -4.80 -34.22
C THR A 21 -17.69 -4.12 -33.61
N GLY A 22 -18.37 -3.32 -34.45
CA GLY A 22 -19.52 -2.52 -34.08
C GLY A 22 -20.80 -3.32 -33.80
N PHE A 23 -21.64 -2.76 -32.94
CA PHE A 23 -23.05 -3.13 -32.85
C PHE A 23 -23.92 -1.91 -33.19
N ALA A 24 -24.80 -2.13 -34.16
CA ALA A 24 -25.85 -1.21 -34.56
C ALA A 24 -27.00 -1.21 -33.52
N GLN A 25 -27.41 -0.04 -33.06
CA GLN A 25 -28.63 0.12 -32.26
C GLN A 25 -29.74 0.79 -33.04
N THR A 26 -30.89 0.12 -33.08
CA THR A 26 -32.13 0.52 -33.65
C THR A 26 -32.80 1.69 -32.91
N ALA A 27 -33.24 2.69 -33.65
CA ALA A 27 -33.92 3.87 -33.14
C ALA A 27 -35.39 3.58 -32.80
N LYS A 28 -35.82 3.94 -31.58
CA LYS A 28 -37.22 4.06 -31.17
C LYS A 28 -37.68 5.52 -31.24
N LYS A 29 -38.72 5.80 -32.02
CA LYS A 29 -39.40 7.10 -32.17
C LYS A 29 -40.07 7.51 -30.84
N VAL A 30 -39.84 8.73 -30.40
CA VAL A 30 -40.58 9.39 -29.29
C VAL A 30 -41.16 10.71 -29.81
N ALA A 31 -42.40 10.98 -29.41
CA ALA A 31 -43.25 12.10 -29.82
C ALA A 31 -42.82 13.47 -29.24
N PRO A 32 -43.30 14.61 -29.77
CA PRO A 32 -42.74 15.94 -29.51
C PRO A 32 -43.24 16.54 -28.19
N VAL A 33 -42.30 17.09 -27.40
CA VAL A 33 -42.60 17.89 -26.20
C VAL A 33 -42.45 19.39 -26.49
N LYS A 34 -43.37 20.16 -25.93
CA LYS A 34 -43.58 21.62 -26.08
C LYS A 34 -42.32 22.45 -25.78
N LYS A 35 -42.15 23.49 -26.60
CA LYS A 35 -41.12 24.54 -26.44
C LYS A 35 -41.28 25.31 -25.13
N THR A 36 -40.26 25.30 -24.31
CA THR A 36 -40.04 26.25 -23.23
C THR A 36 -38.86 27.17 -23.59
N THR A 37 -39.02 28.46 -23.35
CA THR A 37 -38.17 29.58 -23.75
C THR A 37 -36.72 29.42 -23.23
N ALA A 38 -35.73 29.43 -24.13
CA ALA A 38 -34.32 29.29 -23.83
C ALA A 38 -33.74 30.59 -23.26
N SER A 39 -33.24 30.50 -22.04
CA SER A 39 -32.29 31.47 -21.47
C SER A 39 -30.97 31.40 -22.22
N LYS A 40 -30.48 32.54 -22.73
CA LYS A 40 -29.17 32.63 -23.42
C LYS A 40 -28.03 32.41 -22.43
N THR A 41 -27.62 31.18 -22.23
CA THR A 41 -26.34 30.88 -21.62
C THR A 41 -25.25 31.07 -22.67
N THR A 42 -24.37 32.04 -22.48
CA THR A 42 -23.18 32.25 -23.31
C THR A 42 -22.26 31.05 -23.17
N VAL A 43 -22.35 30.09 -24.08
CA VAL A 43 -21.44 28.95 -24.18
C VAL A 43 -20.10 29.51 -24.65
N LYS A 44 -19.08 29.40 -23.76
CA LYS A 44 -17.68 29.67 -24.12
C LYS A 44 -17.33 28.79 -25.33
N PRO A 45 -16.77 29.38 -26.44
CA PRO A 45 -16.48 28.59 -27.62
C PRO A 45 -15.57 27.40 -27.26
N ALA A 46 -15.94 26.24 -27.76
CA ALA A 46 -15.09 25.04 -27.63
C ALA A 46 -13.71 25.33 -28.26
N PRO A 47 -12.61 24.91 -27.58
CA PRO A 47 -11.28 25.11 -28.14
C PRO A 47 -11.22 24.44 -29.52
N LYS A 48 -10.67 25.18 -30.53
CA LYS A 48 -10.44 24.64 -31.87
C LYS A 48 -9.68 23.32 -31.75
N PRO A 49 -10.10 22.24 -32.45
CA PRO A 49 -9.36 20.99 -32.43
C PRO A 49 -7.92 21.23 -32.88
N MET A 50 -6.95 20.81 -32.06
CA MET A 50 -5.55 20.85 -32.43
C MET A 50 -5.32 19.88 -33.58
N ALA A 51 -4.96 20.38 -34.76
CA ALA A 51 -4.62 19.55 -35.90
C ALA A 51 -3.16 19.12 -35.82
N PHE A 52 -2.91 17.83 -35.90
CA PHE A 52 -1.54 17.30 -36.03
C PHE A 52 -1.00 17.58 -37.43
N LYS A 53 0.13 18.28 -37.52
CA LYS A 53 0.76 18.66 -38.80
C LYS A 53 1.88 17.74 -39.21
N SER A 54 2.37 16.92 -38.29
CA SER A 54 3.51 16.04 -38.50
C SER A 54 3.39 14.74 -37.68
N ASN A 55 4.19 13.75 -38.05
CA ASN A 55 4.33 12.53 -37.23
C ASN A 55 4.88 12.84 -35.83
N LEU A 56 5.73 13.87 -35.70
CA LEU A 56 6.25 14.31 -34.40
C LEU A 56 5.14 14.85 -33.50
N ASP A 57 4.18 15.61 -34.06
CA ASP A 57 3.04 16.13 -33.28
C ASP A 57 2.18 14.98 -32.74
N SER A 58 1.87 14.01 -33.62
CA SER A 58 1.10 12.83 -33.25
C SER A 58 1.81 11.98 -32.18
N ALA A 59 3.11 11.75 -32.34
CA ALA A 59 3.92 11.01 -31.40
C ALA A 59 4.02 11.74 -30.03
N SER A 60 4.23 13.05 -30.05
CA SER A 60 4.29 13.87 -28.83
C SER A 60 3.00 13.83 -28.04
N TYR A 61 1.85 13.96 -28.72
CA TYR A 61 0.55 13.82 -28.08
C TYR A 61 0.33 12.42 -27.51
N ALA A 62 0.66 11.38 -28.26
CA ALA A 62 0.53 9.99 -27.83
C ALA A 62 1.41 9.70 -26.60
N LEU A 63 2.63 10.20 -26.54
CA LEU A 63 3.52 10.09 -25.37
C LEU A 63 2.90 10.77 -24.14
N GLY A 64 2.36 11.98 -24.31
CA GLY A 64 1.67 12.69 -23.24
C GLY A 64 0.46 11.91 -22.72
N LEU A 65 -0.37 11.39 -23.63
CA LEU A 65 -1.55 10.60 -23.28
C LEU A 65 -1.17 9.29 -22.55
N SER A 66 -0.17 8.57 -23.06
CA SER A 66 0.34 7.34 -22.44
C SER A 66 0.87 7.60 -21.03
N THR A 67 1.69 8.65 -20.87
CA THR A 67 2.25 9.04 -19.56
C THR A 67 1.14 9.40 -18.58
N ALA A 68 0.18 10.24 -19.00
CA ALA A 68 -0.96 10.64 -18.15
C ALA A 68 -1.85 9.44 -17.77
N THR A 69 -2.05 8.50 -18.70
CA THR A 69 -2.82 7.27 -18.44
C THR A 69 -2.12 6.40 -17.39
N SER A 70 -0.80 6.23 -17.51
CA SER A 70 -0.01 5.49 -16.52
C SER A 70 0.00 6.17 -15.14
N MET A 71 0.16 7.50 -15.11
CA MET A 71 0.05 8.29 -13.87
C MET A 71 -1.32 8.12 -13.21
N LYS A 72 -2.40 8.20 -13.99
CA LYS A 72 -3.77 8.03 -13.50
C LYS A 72 -4.02 6.63 -12.96
N ALA A 73 -3.52 5.60 -13.64
CA ALA A 73 -3.58 4.22 -13.15
C ALA A 73 -2.83 4.05 -11.81
N GLY A 74 -1.74 4.81 -11.60
CA GLY A 74 -1.02 4.90 -10.32
C GLY A 74 -1.67 5.79 -9.27
N GLY A 75 -2.88 6.36 -9.54
CA GLY A 75 -3.62 7.20 -8.59
C GLY A 75 -3.32 8.70 -8.70
N ILE A 76 -2.42 9.14 -9.59
CA ILE A 76 -2.11 10.56 -9.81
C ILE A 76 -3.18 11.15 -10.71
N ASN A 77 -4.20 11.78 -10.11
CA ASN A 77 -5.36 12.29 -10.84
C ASN A 77 -5.19 13.73 -11.38
N SER A 78 -4.18 14.46 -10.93
CA SER A 78 -3.87 15.80 -11.42
C SER A 78 -2.40 16.13 -11.24
N VAL A 79 -1.88 17.02 -12.10
CA VAL A 79 -0.53 17.57 -12.03
C VAL A 79 -0.57 19.05 -12.41
N ASN A 80 0.44 19.80 -12.00
CA ASN A 80 0.64 21.16 -12.51
C ASN A 80 1.23 21.07 -13.92
N TYR A 81 0.40 21.24 -14.94
CA TYR A 81 0.81 21.10 -16.34
C TYR A 81 1.89 22.10 -16.75
N VAL A 82 1.90 23.31 -16.17
CA VAL A 82 2.90 24.34 -16.49
C VAL A 82 4.29 23.85 -16.01
N LEU A 83 4.37 23.41 -14.78
CA LEU A 83 5.65 22.92 -14.21
C LEU A 83 6.09 21.59 -14.82
N LEU A 84 5.15 20.68 -15.11
CA LEU A 84 5.45 19.43 -15.80
C LEU A 84 6.07 19.70 -17.18
N LEU A 85 5.44 20.57 -17.98
CA LEU A 85 5.97 20.96 -19.28
C LEU A 85 7.31 21.68 -19.16
N GLN A 86 7.50 22.51 -18.13
CA GLN A 86 8.79 23.17 -17.89
C GLN A 86 9.88 22.14 -17.59
N GLY A 87 9.58 21.13 -16.76
CA GLY A 87 10.52 20.04 -16.48
C GLY A 87 10.95 19.28 -17.74
N PHE A 88 10.01 18.97 -18.64
CA PHE A 88 10.34 18.39 -19.96
C PHE A 88 11.28 19.30 -20.76
N LYS A 89 10.95 20.60 -20.88
CA LYS A 89 11.76 21.57 -21.63
C LYS A 89 13.17 21.69 -21.07
N ASP A 90 13.31 21.73 -19.75
CA ASP A 90 14.63 21.88 -19.11
C ASP A 90 15.47 20.62 -19.30
N ALA A 91 14.84 19.43 -19.18
CA ALA A 91 15.51 18.16 -19.39
C ALA A 91 16.01 17.99 -20.84
N PHE A 92 15.17 18.27 -21.83
CA PHE A 92 15.57 18.21 -23.25
C PHE A 92 16.61 19.26 -23.65
N ALA A 93 16.63 20.42 -22.98
CA ALA A 93 17.60 21.47 -23.21
C ALA A 93 18.88 21.32 -22.38
N GLY A 94 19.03 20.27 -21.57
CA GLY A 94 20.20 20.08 -20.70
C GLY A 94 20.41 21.19 -19.67
N LYS A 95 19.35 21.89 -19.25
CA LYS A 95 19.43 22.96 -18.26
C LYS A 95 19.59 22.44 -16.85
N THR A 96 20.17 23.26 -15.97
CA THR A 96 20.20 22.99 -14.54
C THR A 96 18.76 22.91 -14.00
N PRO A 97 18.39 21.83 -13.30
CA PRO A 97 17.06 21.67 -12.73
C PRO A 97 16.75 22.77 -11.69
N LEU A 98 15.48 23.19 -11.60
CA LEU A 98 15.01 24.18 -10.61
C LEU A 98 15.04 23.67 -9.17
N ILE A 99 15.12 22.35 -8.98
CA ILE A 99 15.21 21.68 -7.68
C ILE A 99 16.31 20.63 -7.74
N THR A 100 16.95 20.35 -6.59
CA THR A 100 17.96 19.29 -6.50
C THR A 100 17.32 17.91 -6.64
N LYS A 101 18.11 16.91 -6.99
CA LYS A 101 17.66 15.52 -7.14
C LYS A 101 17.00 15.02 -5.86
N GLU A 102 17.59 15.28 -4.69
CA GLU A 102 17.08 14.87 -3.38
C GLU A 102 15.70 15.50 -3.09
N LYS A 103 15.54 16.79 -3.41
CA LYS A 103 14.24 17.49 -3.26
C LYS A 103 13.20 16.93 -4.22
N ALA A 104 13.58 16.60 -5.45
CA ALA A 104 12.68 16.00 -6.44
C ALA A 104 12.20 14.61 -5.97
N GLU A 105 13.12 13.74 -5.56
CA GLU A 105 12.80 12.41 -5.04
C GLU A 105 11.90 12.49 -3.81
N LYS A 106 12.21 13.37 -2.86
CA LYS A 106 11.38 13.59 -1.67
C LYS A 106 9.97 14.06 -2.02
N ALA A 107 9.83 15.00 -2.96
CA ALA A 107 8.53 15.51 -3.39
C ALA A 107 7.67 14.42 -4.05
N ILE A 108 8.27 13.61 -4.93
CA ILE A 108 7.59 12.49 -5.59
C ILE A 108 7.18 11.43 -4.55
N ASN A 109 8.09 11.04 -3.66
CA ASN A 109 7.80 10.04 -2.63
C ASN A 109 6.68 10.51 -1.69
N ASN A 110 6.71 11.76 -1.25
CA ASN A 110 5.64 12.33 -0.41
C ASN A 110 4.28 12.30 -1.14
N MET A 111 4.25 12.67 -2.41
CA MET A 111 3.02 12.61 -3.21
C MET A 111 2.49 11.18 -3.31
N LEU A 112 3.33 10.20 -3.63
CA LEU A 112 2.95 8.80 -3.75
C LEU A 112 2.48 8.22 -2.40
N ASN A 113 3.17 8.55 -1.31
CA ASN A 113 2.77 8.13 0.04
C ASN A 113 1.40 8.70 0.41
N ASN A 114 1.15 9.99 0.15
CA ASN A 114 -0.15 10.61 0.41
C ASN A 114 -1.27 9.94 -0.40
N LEU A 115 -1.03 9.59 -1.67
CA LEU A 115 -2.00 8.87 -2.50
C LEU A 115 -2.28 7.47 -1.95
N THR A 116 -1.24 6.77 -1.50
CA THR A 116 -1.36 5.45 -0.90
C THR A 116 -2.13 5.52 0.42
N GLN A 117 -1.81 6.47 1.30
CA GLN A 117 -2.54 6.68 2.54
C GLN A 117 -4.01 7.05 2.30
N ALA A 118 -4.30 7.91 1.32
CA ALA A 118 -5.67 8.25 0.95
C ALA A 118 -6.45 7.02 0.44
N LYS A 119 -5.81 6.16 -0.36
CA LYS A 119 -6.39 4.91 -0.85
C LYS A 119 -6.76 3.95 0.28
N TYR A 120 -5.94 3.88 1.33
CA TYR A 120 -6.12 2.96 2.46
C TYR A 120 -6.64 3.67 3.72
N ALA A 121 -7.18 4.89 3.60
CA ALA A 121 -7.62 5.69 4.73
C ALA A 121 -8.67 4.98 5.62
N VAL A 122 -9.59 4.23 5.02
CA VAL A 122 -10.59 3.43 5.76
C VAL A 122 -9.88 2.40 6.62
N GLN A 123 -8.98 1.61 6.06
CA GLN A 123 -8.25 0.56 6.76
C GLN A 123 -7.34 1.11 7.86
N ILE A 124 -6.65 2.22 7.60
CA ILE A 124 -5.83 2.93 8.60
C ILE A 124 -6.69 3.36 9.78
N ASN A 125 -7.86 3.97 9.50
CA ASN A 125 -8.78 4.45 10.53
C ASN A 125 -9.43 3.30 11.31
N GLU A 126 -9.78 2.19 10.65
CA GLU A 126 -10.27 0.98 11.30
C GLU A 126 -9.23 0.41 12.27
N GLY A 127 -7.98 0.27 11.82
CA GLY A 127 -6.87 -0.19 12.65
C GLY A 127 -6.64 0.70 13.87
N LYS A 128 -6.61 2.02 13.65
CA LYS A 128 -6.44 3.00 14.72
C LYS A 128 -7.60 2.94 15.71
N SER A 129 -8.84 2.93 15.24
CA SER A 129 -10.03 2.87 16.09
C SER A 129 -10.10 1.57 16.87
N PHE A 130 -9.74 0.46 16.24
CA PHE A 130 -9.64 -0.84 16.90
C PHE A 130 -8.66 -0.78 18.07
N LEU A 131 -7.41 -0.33 17.83
CA LEU A 131 -6.38 -0.27 18.88
C LEU A 131 -6.76 0.70 20.01
N GLU A 132 -7.36 1.86 19.69
CA GLU A 132 -7.85 2.83 20.68
C GLU A 132 -8.94 2.26 21.58
N ASN A 133 -9.78 1.38 21.06
CA ASN A 133 -10.83 0.70 21.83
C ASN A 133 -10.27 -0.52 22.57
N ASN A 134 -9.39 -1.28 21.93
CA ASN A 134 -8.83 -2.51 22.49
C ASN A 134 -7.99 -2.24 23.74
N LYS A 135 -7.18 -1.18 23.77
CA LYS A 135 -6.39 -0.81 24.95
C LYS A 135 -7.19 -0.53 26.22
N LYS A 136 -8.51 -0.30 26.08
CA LYS A 136 -9.42 -0.06 27.22
C LYS A 136 -10.03 -1.36 27.77
N GLN A 137 -9.82 -2.48 27.08
CA GLN A 137 -10.38 -3.77 27.48
C GLN A 137 -9.60 -4.34 28.67
N PRO A 138 -10.26 -5.00 29.61
CA PRO A 138 -9.62 -5.70 30.71
C PRO A 138 -8.57 -6.70 30.20
N GLY A 139 -7.41 -6.73 30.85
CA GLY A 139 -6.32 -7.67 30.51
C GLY A 139 -5.40 -7.20 29.39
N ILE A 140 -5.75 -6.17 28.64
CA ILE A 140 -4.89 -5.62 27.59
C ILE A 140 -3.79 -4.74 28.19
N GLN A 141 -2.56 -5.02 27.81
CA GLN A 141 -1.39 -4.21 28.14
C GLN A 141 -0.87 -3.53 26.89
N VAL A 142 -0.24 -2.35 27.06
CA VAL A 142 0.28 -1.52 25.96
C VAL A 142 1.72 -1.16 26.25
N THR A 143 2.59 -1.39 25.29
CA THR A 143 4.00 -0.99 25.38
C THR A 143 4.22 0.44 24.86
N PRO A 144 5.37 1.07 25.14
CA PRO A 144 5.68 2.41 24.63
C PRO A 144 5.69 2.53 23.10
N SER A 145 5.94 1.44 22.37
CA SER A 145 5.88 1.40 20.89
C SER A 145 4.46 1.40 20.33
N GLY A 146 3.46 1.13 21.18
CA GLY A 146 2.06 0.96 20.80
C GLY A 146 1.66 -0.48 20.51
N LEU A 147 2.55 -1.46 20.70
CA LEU A 147 2.17 -2.87 20.69
C LEU A 147 1.18 -3.12 21.84
N GLN A 148 0.09 -3.83 21.54
CA GLN A 148 -0.85 -4.26 22.57
C GLN A 148 -0.83 -5.77 22.69
N TYR A 149 -1.00 -6.27 23.91
CA TYR A 149 -1.01 -7.70 24.16
C TYR A 149 -1.91 -8.11 25.33
N GLU A 150 -2.33 -9.35 25.27
CA GLU A 150 -3.10 -10.03 26.31
C GLU A 150 -2.40 -11.34 26.66
N VAL A 151 -2.27 -11.62 27.95
CA VAL A 151 -1.72 -12.88 28.46
C VAL A 151 -2.85 -13.91 28.54
N LEU A 152 -2.91 -14.86 27.62
CA LEU A 152 -3.92 -15.91 27.63
C LEU A 152 -3.53 -17.05 28.59
N THR A 153 -2.25 -17.41 28.59
CA THR A 153 -1.67 -18.41 29.49
C THR A 153 -0.30 -17.93 29.93
N LYS A 154 -0.04 -18.00 31.22
CA LYS A 154 1.29 -17.69 31.79
C LYS A 154 2.24 -18.87 31.55
N GLY A 155 3.49 -18.57 31.25
CA GLY A 155 4.58 -19.54 31.22
C GLY A 155 5.47 -19.44 32.43
N THR A 156 6.56 -20.15 32.37
CA THR A 156 7.61 -20.18 33.44
C THR A 156 8.99 -20.15 32.81
N GLY A 157 9.98 -19.70 33.56
CA GLY A 157 11.36 -19.63 33.09
C GLY A 157 11.76 -18.26 32.58
N THR A 158 12.87 -18.20 31.87
CA THR A 158 13.48 -16.96 31.39
C THR A 158 12.89 -16.55 30.03
N SER A 159 12.50 -15.31 29.92
CA SER A 159 12.07 -14.72 28.64
C SER A 159 13.24 -14.63 27.66
N PRO A 160 13.00 -14.79 26.36
CA PRO A 160 14.05 -14.68 25.35
C PRO A 160 14.57 -13.25 25.21
N VAL A 161 15.81 -13.13 24.77
CA VAL A 161 16.40 -11.87 24.32
C VAL A 161 16.43 -11.80 22.79
N VAL A 162 16.65 -10.62 22.23
CA VAL A 162 16.56 -10.32 20.79
C VAL A 162 17.43 -11.24 19.90
N THR A 163 18.52 -11.77 20.44
CA THR A 163 19.47 -12.66 19.73
C THR A 163 19.08 -14.14 19.79
N ASP A 164 18.08 -14.49 20.60
CA ASP A 164 17.69 -15.87 20.79
C ASP A 164 16.90 -16.42 19.60
N THR A 165 16.96 -17.74 19.45
CA THR A 165 16.09 -18.51 18.55
C THR A 165 14.93 -19.06 19.37
N VAL A 166 13.70 -18.82 18.91
CA VAL A 166 12.48 -19.28 19.57
C VAL A 166 11.75 -20.31 18.74
N LEU A 167 11.10 -21.27 19.41
CA LEU A 167 10.19 -22.25 18.82
C LEU A 167 8.78 -21.90 19.28
N VAL A 168 7.87 -21.66 18.32
CA VAL A 168 6.51 -21.23 18.62
C VAL A 168 5.46 -21.97 17.81
N HIS A 169 4.25 -22.07 18.36
CA HIS A 169 3.03 -22.14 17.57
C HIS A 169 2.38 -20.76 17.46
N TYR A 170 1.77 -20.49 16.31
CA TYR A 170 1.07 -19.21 16.11
C TYR A 170 -0.08 -19.31 15.12
N LYS A 171 -0.96 -18.32 15.21
CA LYS A 171 -2.01 -18.03 14.25
C LYS A 171 -2.07 -16.52 14.02
N GLY A 172 -1.96 -16.07 12.77
CA GLY A 172 -2.06 -14.68 12.36
C GLY A 172 -3.34 -14.39 11.60
N SER A 173 -4.04 -13.32 11.96
CA SER A 173 -5.27 -12.87 11.30
C SER A 173 -5.33 -11.36 11.14
N LEU A 174 -6.11 -10.92 10.15
CA LEU A 174 -6.52 -9.53 9.96
C LEU A 174 -7.65 -9.18 10.95
N LEU A 175 -7.96 -7.88 11.08
CA LEU A 175 -9.07 -7.41 11.94
C LEU A 175 -10.44 -7.97 11.55
N ASN A 176 -10.64 -8.27 10.26
CA ASN A 176 -11.88 -8.89 9.77
C ASN A 176 -11.96 -10.40 10.04
N GLY A 177 -11.00 -10.97 10.77
CA GLY A 177 -10.93 -12.40 11.11
C GLY A 177 -10.33 -13.30 10.04
N LYS A 178 -9.98 -12.78 8.83
CA LYS A 178 -9.30 -13.57 7.81
C LYS A 178 -7.94 -14.01 8.35
N GLU A 179 -7.77 -15.32 8.51
CA GLU A 179 -6.48 -15.91 8.82
C GLU A 179 -5.59 -15.87 7.57
N PHE A 180 -4.36 -15.40 7.72
CA PHE A 180 -3.39 -15.34 6.62
C PHE A 180 -2.24 -16.33 6.81
N ASP A 181 -1.96 -16.74 8.05
CA ASP A 181 -0.94 -17.76 8.33
C ASP A 181 -1.19 -18.46 9.67
N SER A 182 -0.83 -19.76 9.75
CA SER A 182 -0.96 -20.55 10.95
C SER A 182 -0.03 -21.76 10.95
N SER A 183 0.78 -21.90 11.99
CA SER A 183 1.59 -23.10 12.23
C SER A 183 0.73 -24.30 12.63
N TYR A 184 -0.42 -24.05 13.27
CA TYR A 184 -1.36 -25.12 13.63
C TYR A 184 -1.95 -25.82 12.41
N LYS A 185 -2.24 -25.10 11.31
CA LYS A 185 -2.70 -25.71 10.06
C LYS A 185 -1.66 -26.59 9.39
N ARG A 186 -0.40 -26.31 9.62
CA ARG A 186 0.72 -27.13 9.15
C ARG A 186 1.05 -28.29 10.10
N ASN A 187 0.43 -28.34 11.28
CA ASN A 187 0.72 -29.25 12.39
C ASN A 187 2.21 -29.26 12.79
N GLU A 188 2.90 -28.15 12.61
CA GLU A 188 4.34 -28.05 12.85
C GLU A 188 4.66 -26.67 13.47
N PRO A 189 5.32 -26.61 14.65
CA PRO A 189 5.82 -25.37 15.20
C PRO A 189 6.97 -24.85 14.34
N ILE A 190 7.19 -23.55 14.36
CA ILE A 190 8.27 -22.92 13.59
C ILE A 190 9.33 -22.34 14.51
N SER A 191 10.59 -22.46 14.08
CA SER A 191 11.74 -21.88 14.76
C SER A 191 12.34 -20.74 13.94
N PHE A 192 12.65 -19.61 14.59
CA PHE A 192 13.29 -18.47 13.95
C PHE A 192 14.10 -17.63 14.96
N PRO A 193 15.15 -16.92 14.48
CA PRO A 193 15.85 -15.93 15.29
C PRO A 193 14.93 -14.71 15.50
N LEU A 194 14.87 -14.23 16.74
CA LEU A 194 13.91 -13.20 17.13
C LEU A 194 14.21 -11.83 16.50
N ASN A 195 15.44 -11.60 16.05
CA ASN A 195 15.83 -10.41 15.29
C ASN A 195 15.50 -10.48 13.78
N GLY A 196 14.95 -11.59 13.30
CA GLY A 196 14.63 -11.81 11.88
C GLY A 196 13.16 -11.68 11.55
N VAL A 197 12.32 -11.24 12.49
CA VAL A 197 10.85 -11.14 12.34
C VAL A 197 10.38 -9.68 12.38
N ILE A 198 9.07 -9.48 12.23
CA ILE A 198 8.49 -8.12 12.32
C ILE A 198 8.73 -7.51 13.71
N PRO A 199 8.90 -6.16 13.80
CA PRO A 199 9.22 -5.49 15.07
C PRO A 199 8.28 -5.83 16.22
N GLY A 200 6.97 -5.93 15.95
CA GLY A 200 5.99 -6.32 16.98
C GLY A 200 6.19 -7.72 17.55
N TRP A 201 6.73 -8.65 16.78
CA TRP A 201 7.13 -9.97 17.27
C TRP A 201 8.45 -9.92 18.03
N THR A 202 9.45 -9.23 17.48
CA THR A 202 10.74 -9.03 18.17
C THR A 202 10.53 -8.44 19.57
N GLU A 203 9.63 -7.47 19.70
CA GLU A 203 9.30 -6.87 20.99
C GLU A 203 8.42 -7.78 21.85
N GLY A 204 7.30 -8.27 21.27
CA GLY A 204 6.27 -8.99 22.01
C GLY A 204 6.73 -10.34 22.57
N VAL A 205 7.51 -11.10 21.80
CA VAL A 205 7.96 -12.42 22.24
C VAL A 205 9.00 -12.33 23.37
N GLN A 206 9.74 -11.23 23.48
CA GLN A 206 10.62 -10.97 24.63
C GLN A 206 9.86 -10.77 25.94
N LEU A 207 8.55 -10.48 25.90
CA LEU A 207 7.68 -10.41 27.07
C LEU A 207 7.14 -11.78 27.52
N MET A 208 7.30 -12.80 26.68
CA MET A 208 6.80 -14.15 26.92
C MET A 208 7.79 -15.00 27.69
N GLN A 209 7.28 -16.02 28.38
CA GLN A 209 8.07 -17.07 29.00
C GLN A 209 7.72 -18.41 28.33
N PRO A 210 8.64 -19.40 28.26
CA PRO A 210 8.32 -20.73 27.74
C PRO A 210 7.04 -21.31 28.37
N GLY A 211 6.18 -21.92 27.54
CA GLY A 211 4.87 -22.43 27.92
C GLY A 211 3.76 -21.38 27.98
N SER A 212 4.08 -20.11 27.74
CA SER A 212 3.03 -19.06 27.71
C SER A 212 2.34 -18.97 26.35
N LYS A 213 1.11 -18.45 26.39
CA LYS A 213 0.34 -18.08 25.20
C LYS A 213 -0.14 -16.65 25.31
N TYR A 214 0.21 -15.82 24.34
CA TYR A 214 -0.15 -14.41 24.29
C TYR A 214 -0.95 -14.13 23.03
N ARG A 215 -1.79 -13.11 23.09
CA ARG A 215 -2.42 -12.51 21.91
C ARG A 215 -1.84 -11.11 21.72
N PHE A 216 -1.24 -10.88 20.56
CA PHE A 216 -0.67 -9.59 20.17
C PHE A 216 -1.61 -8.88 19.21
N PHE A 217 -1.78 -7.57 19.40
CA PHE A 217 -2.47 -6.68 18.49
C PHE A 217 -1.43 -5.67 18.00
N ILE A 218 -0.98 -5.85 16.77
CA ILE A 218 0.23 -5.22 16.24
C ILE A 218 -0.19 -4.12 15.27
N PRO A 219 0.07 -2.83 15.59
CA PRO A 219 -0.14 -1.76 14.64
C PRO A 219 0.72 -1.96 13.41
N TYR A 220 0.25 -1.52 12.24
CA TYR A 220 0.92 -1.76 10.96
C TYR A 220 2.38 -1.30 10.93
N GLN A 221 2.75 -0.26 11.69
CA GLN A 221 4.12 0.25 11.80
C GLN A 221 5.09 -0.78 12.41
N LEU A 222 4.59 -1.65 13.27
CA LEU A 222 5.34 -2.74 13.89
C LEU A 222 5.17 -4.08 13.18
N ALA A 223 4.46 -4.08 12.03
CA ALA A 223 4.19 -5.24 11.20
C ALA A 223 4.80 -5.08 9.79
N TYR A 224 3.98 -5.10 8.75
CA TYR A 224 4.44 -5.02 7.35
C TYR A 224 4.31 -3.61 6.74
N GLY A 225 3.97 -2.61 7.56
CA GLY A 225 3.99 -1.20 7.19
C GLY A 225 3.03 -0.83 6.05
N GLU A 226 3.48 0.13 5.26
CA GLU A 226 2.72 0.70 4.15
C GLU A 226 2.69 -0.21 2.91
N ARG A 227 3.48 -1.28 2.89
CA ARG A 227 3.58 -2.20 1.74
C ARG A 227 2.68 -3.42 1.88
N GLY A 228 2.37 -3.83 3.12
CA GLY A 228 1.76 -5.13 3.37
C GLY A 228 2.71 -6.28 3.07
N ALA A 229 2.18 -7.51 2.95
CA ALA A 229 2.97 -8.69 2.60
C ALA A 229 2.17 -9.68 1.76
N GLY A 230 2.77 -10.12 0.66
CA GLY A 230 2.14 -11.06 -0.27
C GLY A 230 0.80 -10.53 -0.82
N GLY A 231 -0.11 -11.45 -1.13
CA GLY A 231 -1.48 -11.14 -1.52
C GLY A 231 -2.47 -11.12 -0.35
N ASP A 232 -2.04 -11.59 0.83
CA ASP A 232 -2.93 -11.85 1.97
C ASP A 232 -2.94 -10.76 3.03
N ILE A 233 -1.87 -9.98 3.14
CA ILE A 233 -1.76 -8.87 4.10
C ILE A 233 -1.72 -7.55 3.34
N PRO A 234 -2.86 -6.84 3.24
CA PRO A 234 -2.92 -5.55 2.57
C PRO A 234 -2.01 -4.49 3.24
N PRO A 235 -1.62 -3.43 2.52
CA PRO A 235 -0.97 -2.26 3.10
C PRO A 235 -1.70 -1.72 4.34
N PHE A 236 -0.95 -1.21 5.32
CA PHE A 236 -1.47 -0.59 6.55
C PHE A 236 -2.34 -1.51 7.44
N SER A 237 -2.18 -2.83 7.33
CA SER A 237 -2.95 -3.77 8.13
C SER A 237 -2.48 -3.81 9.58
N THR A 238 -3.39 -3.56 10.52
CA THR A 238 -3.25 -3.99 11.91
C THR A 238 -3.45 -5.49 11.98
N LEU A 239 -2.56 -6.20 12.67
CA LEU A 239 -2.55 -7.65 12.74
C LEU A 239 -2.88 -8.15 14.13
N ILE A 240 -3.51 -9.32 14.20
CA ILE A 240 -3.74 -10.06 15.43
C ILE A 240 -2.99 -11.38 15.34
N PHE A 241 -2.12 -11.65 16.31
CA PHE A 241 -1.44 -12.92 16.43
C PHE A 241 -1.75 -13.57 17.77
N GLU A 242 -2.11 -14.84 17.76
CA GLU A 242 -1.98 -15.70 18.93
C GLU A 242 -0.67 -16.45 18.81
N VAL A 243 0.18 -16.35 19.82
CA VAL A 243 1.52 -16.95 19.83
C VAL A 243 1.68 -17.78 21.11
N GLU A 244 2.12 -19.00 20.95
CA GLU A 244 2.48 -19.89 22.04
C GLU A 244 3.99 -20.14 21.97
N LEU A 245 4.72 -19.70 23.00
CA LEU A 245 6.16 -19.88 23.08
C LEU A 245 6.47 -21.23 23.68
N LEU A 246 7.00 -22.14 22.87
CA LEU A 246 7.31 -23.52 23.29
C LEU A 246 8.70 -23.64 23.90
N LYS A 247 9.72 -23.07 23.24
CA LYS A 247 11.12 -23.18 23.64
C LYS A 247 11.91 -21.92 23.28
N VAL A 248 13.00 -21.72 24.03
CA VAL A 248 14.04 -20.71 23.74
C VAL A 248 15.37 -21.44 23.58
N ASN A 249 16.12 -21.17 22.49
CA ASN A 249 17.42 -21.80 22.16
C ASN A 249 17.41 -23.34 22.24
N GLY A 250 16.30 -23.98 21.86
CA GLY A 250 16.14 -25.42 21.83
C GLY A 250 15.96 -26.07 23.21
N LYS A 251 15.86 -25.31 24.28
CA LYS A 251 15.64 -25.78 25.66
C LYS A 251 14.18 -25.73 26.05
#